data_724219342de6d92f16a9833d1ffb1d80
#
_entry.id   724219342de6d92f16a9833d1ffb1d80
#
_cell.length_a   1.000
_cell.length_b   1.000
_cell.length_c   1.000
_cell.angle_alpha   90.00
_cell.angle_beta   90.00
_cell.angle_gamma   90.00
#
_symmetry.space_group_name_H-M   'P 1'
#
loop_
_entity.id
_entity.type
_entity.pdbx_description
1 polymer ?
#
loop_
_entity_poly.entity_id
_entity_poly.type
_entity_poly.pdbx_seq_one_letter_code
_entity_poly.pdbx_strand_id
1 'polypeptide(L)'
;MLSEGAAKNRRYWDGISDEYQAQHAPQLNEKPLAWGVWAVPESDLHILGDVAGKDVLEFGCGAAQWSIFLAQRGARPVGVDNSARQLEHARRLMVEAGVDFPLVHAS
;
A
#
# COMPACT_ATOMS: atom_id res chain seq x y z
N MET A 1 -8.30 -21.40 -3.19
CA MET A 1 -8.60 -21.51 -1.75
C MET A 1 -7.43 -20.99 -0.93
N LEU A 2 -7.70 -20.21 0.10
CA LEU A 2 -6.67 -19.72 1.00
C LEU A 2 -6.15 -20.84 1.92
N SER A 3 -4.86 -20.82 2.22
CA SER A 3 -4.32 -21.64 3.31
C SER A 3 -4.94 -21.20 4.63
N GLU A 4 -4.84 -22.05 5.66
CA GLU A 4 -5.33 -21.72 7.00
C GLU A 4 -4.63 -20.47 7.56
N GLY A 5 -3.32 -20.35 7.38
CA GLY A 5 -2.56 -19.18 7.81
C GLY A 5 -2.99 -17.92 7.07
N ALA A 6 -3.21 -17.99 5.75
CA ALA A 6 -3.66 -16.86 4.97
C ALA A 6 -5.08 -16.42 5.36
N ALA A 7 -5.98 -17.37 5.62
CA ALA A 7 -7.34 -17.09 6.07
C ALA A 7 -7.34 -16.42 7.45
N LYS A 8 -6.51 -16.89 8.38
CA LYS A 8 -6.33 -16.29 9.71
C LYS A 8 -5.80 -14.87 9.61
N ASN A 9 -4.80 -14.66 8.78
CA ASN A 9 -4.21 -13.35 8.55
C ASN A 9 -5.22 -12.38 7.93
N ARG A 10 -6.03 -12.86 6.99
CA ARG A 10 -7.11 -12.07 6.37
C ARG A 10 -8.11 -11.60 7.42
N ARG A 11 -8.57 -12.51 8.30
CA ARG A 11 -9.52 -12.16 9.37
C ARG A 11 -8.94 -11.12 10.32
N TYR A 12 -7.67 -11.24 10.66
CA TYR A 12 -6.98 -10.29 11.53
C TYR A 12 -6.98 -8.89 10.92
N TRP A 13 -6.52 -8.75 9.67
CA TRP A 13 -6.43 -7.45 9.02
C TRP A 13 -7.79 -6.86 8.68
N ASP A 14 -8.78 -7.68 8.32
CA ASP A 14 -10.14 -7.19 8.13
C ASP A 14 -10.72 -6.64 9.44
N GLY A 15 -10.36 -7.27 10.58
CA GLY A 15 -10.87 -6.85 11.89
C GLY A 15 -10.23 -5.59 12.45
N ILE A 16 -8.97 -5.30 12.10
CA ILE A 16 -8.23 -4.15 12.69
C ILE A 16 -7.90 -3.05 11.69
N SER A 17 -8.26 -3.25 10.42
CA SER A 17 -7.84 -2.37 9.33
C SER A 17 -8.24 -0.90 9.56
N ASP A 18 -9.48 -0.66 10.01
CA ASP A 18 -9.94 0.72 10.25
C ASP A 18 -9.14 1.39 11.37
N GLU A 19 -8.92 0.67 12.47
CA GLU A 19 -8.12 1.17 13.59
C GLU A 19 -6.67 1.40 13.18
N TYR A 20 -6.09 0.46 12.44
CA TYR A 20 -4.72 0.58 11.94
C TYR A 20 -4.57 1.85 11.08
N GLN A 21 -5.49 2.08 10.15
CA GLN A 21 -5.44 3.26 9.30
C GLN A 21 -5.68 4.55 10.09
N ALA A 22 -6.58 4.53 11.07
CA ALA A 22 -6.82 5.69 11.93
C ALA A 22 -5.56 6.08 12.73
N GLN A 23 -4.78 5.08 13.19
CA GLN A 23 -3.56 5.31 13.96
C GLN A 23 -2.36 5.68 13.09
N HIS A 24 -2.23 5.07 11.92
CA HIS A 24 -1.00 5.15 11.12
C HIS A 24 -1.13 6.00 9.85
N ALA A 25 -2.35 6.23 9.33
CA ALA A 25 -2.52 6.97 8.09
C ALA A 25 -1.89 8.36 8.12
N PRO A 26 -2.00 9.17 9.19
CA PRO A 26 -1.34 10.47 9.21
C PRO A 26 0.17 10.36 8.99
N GLN A 27 0.84 9.42 9.66
CA GLN A 27 2.26 9.20 9.50
C GLN A 27 2.60 8.68 8.10
N LEU A 28 1.84 7.70 7.61
CA LEU A 28 2.07 7.10 6.29
C LEU A 28 1.82 8.10 5.16
N ASN A 29 0.81 8.95 5.31
CA ASN A 29 0.45 9.92 4.28
C ASN A 29 1.37 11.14 4.28
N GLU A 30 1.86 11.57 5.45
CA GLU A 30 2.76 12.72 5.57
C GLU A 30 4.19 12.43 5.19
N LYS A 31 4.64 11.18 5.36
CA LYS A 31 6.01 10.74 5.07
C LYS A 31 6.02 9.71 3.95
N PRO A 32 5.66 10.12 2.73
CA PRO A 32 5.64 9.20 1.62
C PRO A 32 7.05 8.68 1.30
N LEU A 33 7.10 7.45 0.82
CA LEU A 33 8.36 6.82 0.39
C LEU A 33 9.43 6.81 1.48
N ALA A 34 9.03 6.47 2.71
CA ALA A 34 9.95 6.25 3.81
C ALA A 34 9.99 4.78 4.22
N TRP A 35 11.17 4.32 4.61
CA TRP A 35 11.42 2.91 4.90
C TRP A 35 11.48 2.66 6.41
N GLY A 36 10.75 1.63 6.85
CA GLY A 36 10.83 1.09 8.19
C GLY A 36 10.33 2.02 9.28
N VAL A 37 10.51 1.57 10.53
CA VAL A 37 10.06 2.32 11.72
C VAL A 37 10.82 3.63 11.92
N TRP A 38 12.04 3.71 11.40
CA TRP A 38 12.86 4.93 11.45
C TRP A 38 12.47 5.95 10.39
N ALA A 39 11.56 5.58 9.50
CA ALA A 39 11.07 6.46 8.44
C ALA A 39 12.19 7.10 7.63
N VAL A 40 13.19 6.31 7.23
CA VAL A 40 14.31 6.80 6.41
C VAL A 40 13.81 7.06 4.99
N PRO A 41 13.93 8.30 4.48
CA PRO A 41 13.38 8.64 3.18
C PRO A 41 14.03 7.87 2.03
N GLU A 42 13.23 7.50 1.03
CA GLU A 42 13.75 6.92 -0.21
C GLU A 42 14.72 7.88 -0.90
N SER A 43 14.49 9.19 -0.78
CA SER A 43 15.41 10.21 -1.32
C SER A 43 16.82 10.11 -0.76
N ASP A 44 16.99 9.56 0.44
CA ASP A 44 18.29 9.33 1.05
C ASP A 44 18.87 7.96 0.68
N LEU A 45 18.01 6.93 0.63
CA LEU A 45 18.47 5.55 0.41
C LEU A 45 18.60 5.18 -1.06
N HIS A 46 17.77 5.74 -1.94
CA HIS A 46 17.74 5.46 -3.39
C HIS A 46 17.62 3.97 -3.71
N ILE A 47 16.80 3.24 -2.93
CA ILE A 47 16.58 1.81 -3.14
C ILE A 47 15.82 1.55 -4.44
N LEU A 48 14.78 2.36 -4.70
CA LEU A 48 13.93 2.19 -5.89
C LEU A 48 14.50 2.87 -7.12
N GLY A 49 15.22 3.99 -6.95
CA GLY A 49 15.71 4.79 -8.06
C GLY A 49 14.59 5.47 -8.83
N ASP A 50 14.78 5.70 -10.13
CA ASP A 50 13.77 6.26 -11.01
C ASP A 50 12.75 5.17 -11.39
N VAL A 51 11.49 5.40 -11.03
CA VAL A 51 10.40 4.44 -11.25
C VAL A 51 9.49 4.81 -12.43
N ALA A 52 9.71 5.96 -13.07
CA ALA A 52 8.86 6.40 -14.16
C ALA A 52 8.83 5.36 -15.29
N GLY A 53 7.62 4.97 -15.70
CA GLY A 53 7.41 3.98 -16.76
C GLY A 53 7.64 2.53 -16.34
N LYS A 54 7.97 2.26 -15.07
CA LYS A 54 8.22 0.90 -14.60
C LYS A 54 6.96 0.26 -14.05
N ASP A 55 6.85 -1.05 -14.24
CA ASP A 55 5.83 -1.87 -13.60
C ASP A 55 6.31 -2.25 -12.21
N VAL A 56 5.45 -2.03 -11.20
CA VAL A 56 5.78 -2.28 -9.79
C VAL A 56 4.69 -3.14 -9.18
N LEU A 57 5.09 -4.19 -8.48
CA LEU A 57 4.17 -5.04 -7.75
C LEU A 57 4.42 -4.87 -6.25
N GLU A 58 3.39 -4.43 -5.53
CA GLU A 58 3.46 -4.27 -4.08
C GLU A 58 2.65 -5.36 -3.40
N PHE A 59 3.32 -6.33 -2.78
CA PHE A 59 2.69 -7.35 -1.95
C PHE A 59 2.43 -6.81 -0.55
N GLY A 60 1.25 -7.11 -0.01
CA GLY A 60 0.87 -6.61 1.29
C GLY A 60 0.67 -5.10 1.27
N CYS A 61 0.05 -4.58 0.22
CA CYS A 61 0.01 -3.13 -0.02
C CYS A 61 -0.81 -2.36 1.03
N GLY A 62 -1.70 -3.02 1.77
CA GLY A 62 -2.58 -2.35 2.72
C GLY A 62 -3.42 -1.30 2.03
N ALA A 63 -3.39 -0.07 2.52
CA ALA A 63 -4.07 1.07 1.90
C ALA A 63 -3.30 1.65 0.71
N ALA A 64 -2.24 0.97 0.26
CA ALA A 64 -1.47 1.25 -0.94
C ALA A 64 -0.79 2.62 -0.98
N GLN A 65 -0.38 3.17 0.17
CA GLN A 65 0.28 4.48 0.21
C GLN A 65 1.55 4.50 -0.66
N TRP A 66 2.37 3.44 -0.61
CA TRP A 66 3.55 3.34 -1.47
C TRP A 66 3.20 3.32 -2.95
N SER A 67 2.25 2.49 -3.34
CA SER A 67 1.82 2.41 -4.74
C SER A 67 1.24 3.72 -5.24
N ILE A 68 0.48 4.42 -4.39
CA ILE A 68 -0.06 5.74 -4.73
C ILE A 68 1.06 6.73 -5.03
N PHE A 69 2.07 6.82 -4.18
CA PHE A 69 3.19 7.74 -4.41
C PHE A 69 4.00 7.35 -5.64
N LEU A 70 4.17 6.05 -5.89
CA LEU A 70 4.86 5.58 -7.10
C LEU A 70 4.06 5.92 -8.36
N ALA A 71 2.73 5.74 -8.34
CA ALA A 71 1.88 6.12 -9.46
C ALA A 71 1.97 7.62 -9.77
N GLN A 72 2.03 8.45 -8.74
CA GLN A 72 2.22 9.90 -8.90
C GLN A 72 3.56 10.26 -9.54
N ARG A 73 4.52 9.34 -9.52
CA ARG A 73 5.84 9.50 -10.15
C ARG A 73 5.96 8.79 -11.48
N GLY A 74 4.84 8.37 -12.04
CA GLY A 74 4.81 7.77 -13.38
C GLY A 74 5.03 6.26 -13.43
N ALA A 75 5.10 5.57 -12.31
CA ALA A 75 5.14 4.12 -12.30
C ALA A 75 3.75 3.51 -12.60
N ARG A 76 3.74 2.25 -12.96
CA ARG A 76 2.51 1.46 -13.14
C ARG A 76 2.42 0.41 -12.04
N PRO A 77 1.90 0.74 -10.86
CA PRO A 77 1.83 -0.22 -9.76
C PRO A 77 0.63 -1.16 -9.88
N VAL A 78 0.79 -2.32 -9.25
CA VAL A 78 -0.31 -3.23 -8.90
C VAL A 78 -0.17 -3.52 -7.42
N GLY A 79 -1.22 -3.26 -6.64
CA GLY A 79 -1.25 -3.55 -5.23
C GLY A 79 -1.98 -4.86 -4.95
N VAL A 80 -1.39 -5.70 -4.10
CA VAL A 80 -1.99 -6.98 -3.68
C VAL A 80 -2.09 -7.00 -2.16
N ASP A 81 -3.27 -7.30 -1.64
CA ASP A 81 -3.46 -7.49 -0.20
C ASP A 81 -4.47 -8.58 0.08
N ASN A 82 -4.32 -9.19 1.23
CA ASN A 82 -5.20 -10.26 1.72
C ASN A 82 -6.45 -9.71 2.41
N SER A 83 -6.52 -8.43 2.70
CA SER A 83 -7.62 -7.79 3.39
C SER A 83 -8.45 -6.94 2.45
N ALA A 84 -9.71 -7.32 2.22
CA ALA A 84 -10.65 -6.51 1.44
C ALA A 84 -10.86 -5.14 2.07
N ARG A 85 -10.84 -5.05 3.40
CA ARG A 85 -11.03 -3.79 4.12
C ARG A 85 -9.87 -2.83 3.90
N GLN A 86 -8.64 -3.32 3.91
CA GLN A 86 -7.46 -2.52 3.55
C GLN A 86 -7.57 -1.99 2.12
N LEU A 87 -8.02 -2.82 1.18
CA LEU A 87 -8.19 -2.41 -0.21
C LEU A 87 -9.32 -1.37 -0.38
N GLU A 88 -10.33 -1.36 0.47
CA GLU A 88 -11.33 -0.29 0.47
C GLU A 88 -10.69 1.05 0.86
N HIS A 89 -9.83 1.06 1.87
CA HIS A 89 -9.05 2.24 2.22
C HIS A 89 -8.16 2.69 1.05
N ALA A 90 -7.52 1.74 0.38
CA ALA A 90 -6.69 2.04 -0.79
C ALA A 90 -7.49 2.73 -1.90
N ARG A 91 -8.67 2.23 -2.24
CA ARG A 91 -9.52 2.83 -3.28
C ARG A 91 -9.88 4.27 -2.94
N ARG A 92 -10.23 4.53 -1.69
CA ARG A 92 -10.56 5.89 -1.23
C ARG A 92 -9.35 6.83 -1.38
N LEU A 93 -8.18 6.38 -0.92
CA LEU A 93 -6.96 7.19 -1.02
C LEU A 93 -6.53 7.42 -2.48
N MET A 94 -6.73 6.44 -3.35
CA MET A 94 -6.44 6.59 -4.78
C MET A 94 -7.30 7.66 -5.41
N VAL A 95 -8.59 7.70 -5.08
CA VAL A 95 -9.50 8.74 -5.57
C VAL A 95 -9.04 10.12 -5.09
N GLU A 96 -8.72 10.25 -3.81
CA GLU A 96 -8.22 11.51 -3.25
C GLU A 96 -6.90 11.96 -3.90
N ALA A 97 -6.04 11.03 -4.25
CA ALA A 97 -4.75 11.31 -4.88
C ALA A 97 -4.83 11.50 -6.39
N GLY A 98 -5.96 11.21 -7.00
CA GLY A 98 -6.13 11.33 -8.44
C GLY A 98 -5.37 10.31 -9.27
N VAL A 99 -5.13 9.11 -8.70
CA VAL A 99 -4.44 8.01 -9.40
C VAL A 99 -5.34 6.81 -9.51
N ASP A 100 -5.05 5.95 -10.49
CA ASP A 100 -5.76 4.69 -10.69
C ASP A 100 -4.77 3.60 -11.08
N PHE A 101 -4.90 2.44 -10.45
CA PHE A 101 -4.13 1.24 -10.77
C PHE A 101 -4.82 0.01 -10.19
N PRO A 102 -4.49 -1.20 -10.70
CA PRO A 102 -5.15 -2.42 -10.22
C PRO A 102 -4.86 -2.74 -8.76
N LEU A 103 -5.90 -3.16 -8.05
CA LEU A 103 -5.80 -3.75 -6.72
C LEU A 103 -6.30 -5.18 -6.79
N VAL A 104 -5.54 -6.11 -6.23
CA VAL A 104 -5.85 -7.53 -6.25
C VAL A 104 -6.04 -8.05 -4.83
N HIS A 105 -7.23 -8.60 -4.57
CA HIS A 105 -7.56 -9.23 -3.29
C HIS A 105 -7.10 -10.68 -3.33
N ALA A 106 -5.91 -10.93 -2.81
CA ALA A 106 -5.28 -12.25 -2.83
C ALA A 106 -4.23 -12.37 -1.72
N SER A 107 -3.71 -13.54 -1.54
CA SER A 107 -2.60 -13.78 -0.63
C SER A 107 -1.44 -14.50 -1.32
#